data_c569c4314908088136cfd71bf771570b
#
_entry.id   c569c4314908088136cfd71bf771570b
#
_cell.length_a   1.000
_cell.length_b   1.000
_cell.length_c   1.000
_cell.angle_alpha   90.00
_cell.angle_beta   90.00
_cell.angle_gamma   90.00
#
_symmetry.space_group_name_H-M   'P 1'
#
loop_
_entity.id
_entity.type
_entity.pdbx_description
1 polymer ?
#
loop_
_entity_poly.entity_id
_entity_poly.type
_entity_poly.pdbx_seq_one_letter_code
_entity_poly.pdbx_strand_id
1 'polypeptide(L)'
;QDEEAATFHLTGNFLGKQRTFDFTFNLAEATTKNAFVPRLWASRRIAYLVDQIRQAGAAVVAQPTAGAAPIVHDPRYAELVNEIVRLSTEFGILTEYTAFLATEGTNLNNWNELIASCGYELNTKAVHTRSGIGAVNQAKNFNFQKGQTVLNRGNAYWNDQLQREANFKSVQQISDRAFFHRGDRWIDSRLVSNNITFAPMTVIKFGSDDHLHLLEELIRERRQGVLSLQGDIELLHEGRHVLITNDDC
;
A
#
# COMPACT_ATOMS: atom_id res chain seq x y z
N GLN A 1 6.00 -10.99 27.46
CA GLN A 1 5.41 -9.87 28.23
C GLN A 1 4.65 -9.04 27.22
N ASP A 2 3.32 -9.18 27.23
CA ASP A 2 2.47 -8.32 26.41
C ASP A 2 2.55 -6.92 27.02
N GLU A 3 3.17 -5.97 26.31
CA GLU A 3 3.13 -4.57 26.68
C GLU A 3 1.68 -4.09 26.46
N GLU A 4 0.95 -3.89 27.53
CA GLU A 4 -0.44 -3.43 27.47
C GLU A 4 -0.58 -1.97 27.02
N ALA A 5 0.51 -1.21 26.97
CA ALA A 5 0.50 0.20 26.57
C ALA A 5 1.71 0.60 25.73
N ALA A 6 1.49 1.48 24.75
CA ALA A 6 2.54 2.13 23.96
C ALA A 6 2.59 3.63 24.29
N THR A 7 3.77 4.16 24.62
CA THR A 7 3.97 5.59 24.85
C THR A 7 4.77 6.21 23.70
N PHE A 8 4.23 7.29 23.15
CA PHE A 8 4.83 8.06 22.06
C PHE A 8 5.26 9.43 22.59
N HIS A 9 6.52 9.79 22.35
CA HIS A 9 7.09 11.10 22.69
C HIS A 9 7.19 11.94 21.42
N LEU A 10 6.42 13.03 21.33
CA LEU A 10 6.48 13.98 20.23
C LEU A 10 7.24 15.22 20.69
N THR A 11 8.41 15.46 20.12
CA THR A 11 9.20 16.66 20.41
C THR A 11 9.32 17.54 19.17
N GLY A 12 9.07 18.82 19.32
CA GLY A 12 9.15 19.79 18.24
C GLY A 12 9.49 21.19 18.74
N ASN A 13 9.96 22.06 17.83
CA ASN A 13 10.23 23.48 18.12
C ASN A 13 9.03 24.33 17.65
N PHE A 14 8.48 25.13 18.55
CA PHE A 14 7.46 26.12 18.26
C PHE A 14 7.85 27.49 18.83
N LEU A 15 7.93 28.47 17.97
CA LEU A 15 8.36 29.85 18.32
C LEU A 15 9.69 29.86 19.08
N GLY A 16 10.69 29.09 18.65
CA GLY A 16 12.02 29.02 19.25
C GLY A 16 12.09 28.27 20.58
N LYS A 17 10.99 27.66 21.03
CA LYS A 17 10.95 26.83 22.24
C LYS A 17 10.67 25.38 21.89
N GLN A 18 11.48 24.49 22.46
CA GLN A 18 11.23 23.05 22.36
C GLN A 18 10.03 22.69 23.23
N ARG A 19 9.12 21.92 22.66
CA ARG A 19 7.96 21.33 23.36
C ARG A 19 7.97 19.84 23.18
N THR A 20 7.64 19.11 24.22
CA THR A 20 7.46 17.66 24.22
C THR A 20 6.04 17.36 24.65
N PHE A 21 5.42 16.42 23.96
CA PHE A 21 4.09 15.88 24.27
C PHE A 21 4.20 14.38 24.38
N ASP A 22 3.63 13.82 25.43
CA ASP A 22 3.62 12.38 25.66
C ASP A 22 2.20 11.87 25.49
N PHE A 23 2.07 10.81 24.69
CA PHE A 23 0.79 10.13 24.43
C PHE A 23 0.94 8.66 24.79
N THR A 24 0.14 8.18 25.72
CA THR A 24 0.10 6.77 26.09
C THR A 24 -1.20 6.16 25.61
N PHE A 25 -1.12 5.06 24.87
CA PHE A 25 -2.25 4.32 24.33
C PHE A 25 -2.28 2.91 24.94
N ASN A 26 -3.44 2.51 25.40
CA ASN A 26 -3.68 1.14 25.83
C ASN A 26 -3.92 0.28 24.57
N LEU A 27 -3.07 -0.69 24.33
CA LEU A 27 -3.14 -1.56 23.16
C LEU A 27 -4.32 -2.54 23.23
N ALA A 28 -4.78 -2.88 24.44
CA ALA A 28 -5.96 -3.71 24.61
C ALA A 28 -7.26 -3.02 24.16
N GLU A 29 -7.26 -1.68 24.08
CA GLU A 29 -8.38 -0.88 23.57
C GLU A 29 -8.29 -0.62 22.06
N ALA A 30 -7.31 -1.20 21.37
CA ALA A 30 -7.16 -1.05 19.93
C ALA A 30 -8.43 -1.53 19.20
N THR A 31 -8.85 -0.78 18.18
CA THR A 31 -10.09 -1.05 17.44
C THR A 31 -9.92 -0.82 15.94
N THR A 32 -10.60 -1.61 15.13
CA THR A 32 -10.71 -1.43 13.67
C THR A 32 -11.73 -0.35 13.29
N LYS A 33 -12.32 0.35 14.26
CA LYS A 33 -13.37 1.36 14.02
C LYS A 33 -12.94 2.46 13.04
N ASN A 34 -11.65 2.82 13.06
CA ASN A 34 -11.06 3.83 12.17
C ASN A 34 -10.11 3.18 11.14
N ALA A 35 -10.55 2.12 10.49
CA ALA A 35 -9.78 1.33 9.52
C ALA A 35 -9.17 2.16 8.35
N PHE A 36 -9.70 3.37 8.10
CA PHE A 36 -9.17 4.29 7.09
C PHE A 36 -7.85 4.99 7.49
N VAL A 37 -7.58 5.12 8.79
CA VAL A 37 -6.41 5.87 9.30
C VAL A 37 -5.08 5.24 8.87
N PRO A 38 -4.86 3.93 8.99
CA PRO A 38 -3.62 3.29 8.53
C PRO A 38 -3.34 3.56 7.05
N ARG A 39 -4.37 3.52 6.19
CA ARG A 39 -4.19 3.80 4.77
C ARG A 39 -3.85 5.26 4.49
N LEU A 40 -4.46 6.23 5.18
CA LEU A 40 -4.09 7.64 5.06
C LEU A 40 -2.64 7.88 5.49
N TRP A 41 -2.23 7.25 6.59
CA TRP A 41 -0.84 7.28 7.05
C TRP A 41 0.09 6.68 6.00
N ALA A 42 -0.22 5.49 5.48
CA ALA A 42 0.59 4.82 4.47
C ALA A 42 0.72 5.66 3.19
N SER A 43 -0.37 6.30 2.74
CA SER A 43 -0.34 7.19 1.59
C SER A 43 0.63 8.35 1.78
N ARG A 44 0.60 9.01 2.94
CA ARG A 44 1.54 10.10 3.27
C ARG A 44 2.97 9.58 3.45
N ARG A 45 3.14 8.38 4.00
CA ARG A 45 4.44 7.76 4.17
C ARG A 45 5.07 7.44 2.82
N ILE A 46 4.31 6.89 1.86
CA ILE A 46 4.77 6.68 0.48
C ILE A 46 5.21 8.00 -0.15
N ALA A 47 4.40 9.06 -0.04
CA ALA A 47 4.79 10.37 -0.57
C ALA A 47 6.11 10.87 0.03
N TYR A 48 6.30 10.73 1.34
CA TYR A 48 7.55 11.08 2.01
C TYR A 48 8.75 10.27 1.50
N LEU A 49 8.59 8.94 1.33
CA LEU A 49 9.66 8.06 0.82
C LEU A 49 10.04 8.42 -0.62
N VAL A 50 9.05 8.71 -1.47
CA VAL A 50 9.28 9.18 -2.85
C VAL A 50 10.04 10.50 -2.85
N ASP A 51 9.71 11.43 -1.96
CA ASP A 51 10.42 12.71 -1.84
C ASP A 51 11.89 12.51 -1.43
N GLN A 52 12.16 11.61 -0.50
CA GLN A 52 13.54 11.24 -0.13
C GLN A 52 14.33 10.70 -1.33
N ILE A 53 13.72 9.83 -2.14
CA ILE A 53 14.33 9.31 -3.38
C ILE A 53 14.61 10.47 -4.35
N ARG A 54 13.67 11.39 -4.53
CA ARG A 54 13.83 12.56 -5.40
C ARG A 54 14.97 13.45 -4.94
N GLN A 55 15.07 13.73 -3.63
CA GLN A 55 16.12 14.57 -3.07
C GLN A 55 17.50 13.91 -3.22
N ALA A 56 17.63 12.63 -2.88
CA ALA A 56 18.87 11.89 -3.08
C ALA A 56 19.27 11.81 -4.55
N GLY A 57 18.33 11.57 -5.47
CA GLY A 57 18.55 11.58 -6.92
C GLY A 57 18.99 12.95 -7.46
N ALA A 58 18.54 14.05 -6.86
CA ALA A 58 18.96 15.38 -7.24
C ALA A 58 20.46 15.60 -7.03
N ALA A 59 21.02 15.11 -5.94
CA ALA A 59 22.43 15.21 -5.64
C ALA A 59 23.29 14.44 -6.66
N VAL A 60 22.86 13.25 -7.09
CA VAL A 60 23.56 12.42 -8.07
C VAL A 60 23.51 13.04 -9.47
N VAL A 61 22.37 13.58 -9.88
CA VAL A 61 22.20 14.21 -11.21
C VAL A 61 22.91 15.55 -11.28
N ALA A 62 22.96 16.32 -10.19
CA ALA A 62 23.61 17.64 -10.16
C ALA A 62 25.14 17.58 -10.14
N GLN A 63 25.72 16.50 -9.65
CA GLN A 63 27.17 16.27 -9.61
C GLN A 63 27.51 14.87 -10.13
N PRO A 64 27.47 14.64 -11.44
CA PRO A 64 27.91 13.38 -12.01
C PRO A 64 29.43 13.28 -11.83
N THR A 65 29.86 12.76 -10.70
CA THR A 65 31.25 12.36 -10.48
C THR A 65 31.56 11.13 -11.32
N ALA A 66 32.58 11.22 -12.16
CA ALA A 66 33.04 10.06 -12.92
C ALA A 66 33.36 8.91 -11.96
N GLY A 67 32.60 7.81 -12.04
CA GLY A 67 32.72 6.66 -11.14
C GLY A 67 31.72 6.61 -9.99
N ALA A 68 30.82 7.58 -9.83
CA ALA A 68 29.72 7.45 -8.87
C ALA A 68 28.75 6.34 -9.31
N ALA A 69 28.54 5.37 -8.44
CA ALA A 69 27.56 4.34 -8.67
C ALA A 69 26.16 4.96 -8.85
N PRO A 70 25.34 4.47 -9.79
CA PRO A 70 23.96 4.92 -9.91
C PRO A 70 23.24 4.78 -8.56
N ILE A 71 22.31 5.70 -8.25
CA ILE A 71 21.54 5.70 -6.99
C ILE A 71 20.87 4.34 -6.71
N VAL A 72 20.58 3.58 -7.76
CA VAL A 72 20.00 2.23 -7.68
C VAL A 72 20.88 1.24 -6.93
N HIS A 73 22.18 1.51 -6.79
CA HIS A 73 23.12 0.69 -6.02
C HIS A 73 23.33 1.17 -4.58
N ASP A 74 22.70 2.28 -4.18
CA ASP A 74 22.71 2.70 -2.77
C ASP A 74 21.77 1.77 -1.96
N PRO A 75 22.27 1.06 -0.91
CA PRO A 75 21.44 0.21 -0.07
C PRO A 75 20.23 0.95 0.52
N ARG A 76 20.38 2.23 0.83
CA ARG A 76 19.28 3.06 1.36
C ARG A 76 18.18 3.25 0.31
N TYR A 77 18.53 3.37 -0.97
CA TYR A 77 17.55 3.42 -2.05
C TYR A 77 16.73 2.13 -2.11
N ALA A 78 17.40 0.98 -2.02
CA ALA A 78 16.74 -0.32 -2.03
C ALA A 78 15.75 -0.49 -0.85
N GLU A 79 16.12 -0.01 0.34
CA GLU A 79 15.23 0.00 1.51
C GLU A 79 13.99 0.90 1.30
N LEU A 80 14.17 2.09 0.73
CA LEU A 80 13.08 3.01 0.43
C LEU A 80 12.11 2.41 -0.60
N VAL A 81 12.64 1.79 -1.67
CA VAL A 81 11.83 1.12 -2.70
C VAL A 81 11.06 -0.05 -2.10
N ASN A 82 11.72 -0.89 -1.30
CA ASN A 82 11.11 -2.02 -0.63
C ASN A 82 9.93 -1.57 0.26
N GLU A 83 10.12 -0.51 1.04
CA GLU A 83 9.07 0.03 1.91
C GLU A 83 7.90 0.63 1.11
N ILE A 84 8.17 1.30 -0.03
CA ILE A 84 7.11 1.78 -0.92
C ILE A 84 6.29 0.62 -1.47
N VAL A 85 6.93 -0.46 -1.95
CA VAL A 85 6.24 -1.65 -2.47
C VAL A 85 5.41 -2.30 -1.35
N ARG A 86 6.00 -2.47 -0.16
CA ARG A 86 5.32 -3.05 1.00
C ARG A 86 4.04 -2.26 1.35
N LEU A 87 4.13 -0.95 1.53
CA LEU A 87 2.98 -0.11 1.86
C LEU A 87 1.95 -0.09 0.73
N SER A 88 2.40 -0.05 -0.53
CA SER A 88 1.50 -0.06 -1.69
C SER A 88 0.72 -1.37 -1.78
N THR A 89 1.38 -2.50 -1.54
CA THR A 89 0.73 -3.81 -1.56
C THR A 89 -0.18 -4.00 -0.36
N GLU A 90 0.31 -3.75 0.85
CA GLU A 90 -0.46 -3.96 2.09
C GLU A 90 -1.75 -3.13 2.14
N PHE A 91 -1.67 -1.85 1.75
CA PHE A 91 -2.80 -0.92 1.82
C PHE A 91 -3.51 -0.70 0.48
N GLY A 92 -3.10 -1.39 -0.59
CA GLY A 92 -3.69 -1.22 -1.93
C GLY A 92 -3.56 0.20 -2.45
N ILE A 93 -2.44 0.89 -2.19
CA ILE A 93 -2.20 2.27 -2.63
C ILE A 93 -1.43 2.24 -3.93
N LEU A 94 -2.04 2.73 -5.00
CA LEU A 94 -1.42 2.88 -6.29
C LEU A 94 -1.00 4.33 -6.54
N THR A 95 0.19 4.47 -7.07
CA THR A 95 0.77 5.73 -7.50
C THR A 95 1.32 5.57 -8.92
N GLU A 96 1.82 6.63 -9.52
CA GLU A 96 2.51 6.58 -10.81
C GLU A 96 3.75 5.65 -10.80
N TYR A 97 4.24 5.25 -9.62
CA TYR A 97 5.41 4.37 -9.44
C TYR A 97 5.02 2.91 -9.13
N THR A 98 3.78 2.67 -8.72
CA THR A 98 3.30 1.36 -8.26
C THR A 98 2.06 0.88 -8.99
N ALA A 99 1.65 1.58 -10.06
CA ALA A 99 0.45 1.25 -10.85
C ALA A 99 0.51 -0.14 -11.50
N PHE A 100 1.70 -0.69 -11.74
CA PHE A 100 1.90 -2.04 -12.25
C PHE A 100 1.28 -3.10 -11.33
N LEU A 101 1.13 -2.82 -10.01
CA LEU A 101 0.44 -3.71 -9.08
C LEU A 101 -1.03 -3.95 -9.46
N ALA A 102 -1.65 -3.07 -10.24
CA ALA A 102 -3.02 -3.25 -10.74
C ALA A 102 -3.10 -4.03 -12.05
N THR A 103 -1.97 -4.33 -12.70
CA THR A 103 -1.92 -5.03 -13.98
C THR A 103 -2.17 -6.52 -13.76
N GLU A 104 -3.07 -7.11 -14.55
CA GLU A 104 -3.51 -8.51 -14.48
C GLU A 104 -2.35 -9.51 -14.48
N GLY A 105 -1.35 -9.32 -15.34
CA GLY A 105 -0.20 -10.21 -15.47
C GLY A 105 0.87 -10.06 -14.38
N THR A 106 0.72 -9.12 -13.44
CA THR A 106 1.71 -8.93 -12.38
C THR A 106 1.60 -10.04 -11.33
N ASN A 107 2.70 -10.80 -11.15
CA ASN A 107 2.78 -11.80 -10.10
C ASN A 107 3.08 -11.13 -8.75
N LEU A 108 2.05 -10.97 -7.93
CA LEU A 108 2.17 -10.32 -6.62
C LEU A 108 3.04 -11.11 -5.63
N ASN A 109 3.28 -12.40 -5.87
CA ASN A 109 4.13 -13.25 -5.02
C ASN A 109 5.62 -13.18 -5.41
N ASN A 110 5.95 -12.55 -6.55
CA ASN A 110 7.35 -12.35 -6.95
C ASN A 110 7.86 -11.00 -6.45
N TRP A 111 8.21 -10.95 -5.18
CA TRP A 111 8.63 -9.72 -4.50
C TRP A 111 9.83 -9.02 -5.16
N ASN A 112 10.80 -9.79 -5.63
CA ASN A 112 11.96 -9.22 -6.32
C ASN A 112 11.57 -8.50 -7.61
N GLU A 113 10.63 -9.04 -8.35
CA GLU A 113 10.09 -8.41 -9.55
C GLU A 113 9.31 -7.13 -9.23
N LEU A 114 8.52 -7.14 -8.14
CA LEU A 114 7.80 -5.95 -7.69
C LEU A 114 8.76 -4.83 -7.29
N ILE A 115 9.82 -5.15 -6.54
CA ILE A 115 10.87 -4.18 -6.18
C ILE A 115 11.58 -3.66 -7.43
N ALA A 116 11.97 -4.54 -8.35
CA ALA A 116 12.66 -4.14 -9.59
C ALA A 116 11.79 -3.20 -10.43
N SER A 117 10.51 -3.52 -10.60
CA SER A 117 9.54 -2.70 -11.33
C SER A 117 9.36 -1.33 -10.69
N CYS A 118 9.14 -1.28 -9.38
CA CYS A 118 9.01 -0.02 -8.64
C CYS A 118 10.29 0.81 -8.72
N GLY A 119 11.45 0.19 -8.54
CA GLY A 119 12.75 0.84 -8.65
C GLY A 119 12.99 1.45 -10.02
N TYR A 120 12.62 0.74 -11.09
CA TYR A 120 12.68 1.26 -12.45
C TYR A 120 11.80 2.50 -12.65
N GLU A 121 10.55 2.44 -12.21
CA GLU A 121 9.59 3.56 -12.30
C GLU A 121 10.06 4.79 -11.50
N LEU A 122 10.53 4.57 -10.27
CA LEU A 122 11.08 5.64 -9.43
C LEU A 122 12.33 6.27 -10.03
N ASN A 123 13.25 5.45 -10.55
CA ASN A 123 14.46 5.95 -11.19
C ASN A 123 14.11 6.79 -12.43
N THR A 124 13.27 6.28 -13.31
CA THR A 124 12.88 6.95 -14.55
C THR A 124 12.12 8.25 -14.29
N LYS A 125 11.13 8.19 -13.42
CA LYS A 125 10.22 9.33 -13.16
C LYS A 125 10.75 10.23 -12.04
N ALA A 126 10.96 9.71 -10.83
CA ALA A 126 11.28 10.54 -9.67
C ALA A 126 12.72 11.10 -9.71
N VAL A 127 13.69 10.32 -10.24
CA VAL A 127 15.10 10.73 -10.27
C VAL A 127 15.43 11.53 -11.54
N HIS A 128 15.08 11.01 -12.71
CA HIS A 128 15.51 11.60 -13.97
C HIS A 128 14.56 12.65 -14.55
N THR A 129 13.25 12.58 -14.31
CA THR A 129 12.30 13.59 -14.81
C THR A 129 12.22 14.78 -13.86
N ARG A 130 13.17 15.74 -14.02
CA ARG A 130 13.37 16.88 -13.11
C ARG A 130 12.79 18.20 -13.61
N SER A 131 12.40 18.31 -14.87
CA SER A 131 11.88 19.53 -15.50
C SER A 131 10.78 19.22 -16.50
N GLY A 132 10.12 20.25 -16.99
CA GLY A 132 9.04 20.12 -17.95
C GLY A 132 7.73 19.63 -17.33
N ILE A 133 6.78 19.26 -18.20
CA ILE A 133 5.41 18.89 -17.79
C ILE A 133 5.38 17.65 -16.91
N GLY A 134 6.26 16.67 -17.14
CA GLY A 134 6.35 15.46 -16.33
C GLY A 134 6.71 15.77 -14.86
N ALA A 135 7.66 16.69 -14.61
CA ALA A 135 8.00 17.10 -13.25
C ALA A 135 6.85 17.87 -12.58
N VAL A 136 6.11 18.68 -13.34
CA VAL A 136 4.92 19.40 -12.85
C VAL A 136 3.82 18.41 -12.44
N ASN A 137 3.57 17.39 -13.27
CA ASN A 137 2.56 16.37 -12.99
C ASN A 137 2.93 15.52 -11.76
N GLN A 138 4.21 15.15 -11.61
CA GLN A 138 4.69 14.47 -10.40
C GLN A 138 4.50 15.33 -9.16
N ALA A 139 4.79 16.64 -9.24
CA ALA A 139 4.56 17.57 -8.12
C ALA A 139 3.07 17.67 -7.77
N LYS A 140 2.18 17.66 -8.77
CA LYS A 140 0.72 17.61 -8.57
C LYS A 140 0.29 16.34 -7.84
N ASN A 141 0.72 15.16 -8.32
CA ASN A 141 0.42 13.87 -7.69
C ASN A 141 0.93 13.80 -6.25
N PHE A 142 2.17 14.23 -6.02
CA PHE A 142 2.79 14.31 -4.70
C PHE A 142 1.98 15.19 -3.74
N ASN A 143 1.63 16.40 -4.15
CA ASN A 143 0.87 17.33 -3.32
C ASN A 143 -0.54 16.80 -3.03
N PHE A 144 -1.19 16.17 -4.02
CA PHE A 144 -2.47 15.50 -3.84
C PHE A 144 -2.36 14.39 -2.79
N GLN A 145 -1.37 13.49 -2.92
CA GLN A 145 -1.17 12.37 -2.01
C GLN A 145 -0.82 12.85 -0.58
N LYS A 146 0.06 13.84 -0.45
CA LYS A 146 0.46 14.43 0.83
C LYS A 146 -0.69 15.16 1.54
N GLY A 147 -1.53 15.83 0.77
CA GLY A 147 -2.65 16.63 1.26
C GLY A 147 -3.94 15.85 1.50
N GLN A 148 -3.97 14.52 1.26
CA GLN A 148 -5.17 13.73 1.44
C GLN A 148 -5.71 13.79 2.87
N THR A 149 -6.99 14.14 2.99
CA THR A 149 -7.76 14.09 4.25
C THR A 149 -8.86 13.02 4.20
N VAL A 150 -9.17 12.54 2.99
CA VAL A 150 -10.12 11.47 2.71
C VAL A 150 -9.45 10.38 1.89
N LEU A 151 -9.99 9.16 1.95
CA LEU A 151 -9.44 8.04 1.19
C LEU A 151 -9.60 8.24 -0.32
N ASN A 152 -8.50 8.09 -1.05
CA ASN A 152 -8.51 7.93 -2.51
C ASN A 152 -8.83 6.47 -2.86
N ARG A 153 -10.12 6.12 -2.82
CA ARG A 153 -10.59 4.73 -3.02
C ARG A 153 -10.35 4.22 -4.43
N GLY A 154 -10.38 5.10 -5.42
CA GLY A 154 -10.14 4.77 -6.83
C GLY A 154 -8.66 4.73 -7.20
N ASN A 155 -7.74 4.96 -6.25
CA ASN A 155 -6.32 5.11 -6.54
C ASN A 155 -6.04 6.11 -7.67
N ALA A 156 -6.81 7.21 -7.70
CA ALA A 156 -6.70 8.22 -8.74
C ALA A 156 -5.38 8.98 -8.64
N TYR A 157 -4.70 9.13 -9.76
CA TYR A 157 -3.54 10.00 -9.92
C TYR A 157 -3.45 10.48 -11.38
N TRP A 158 -2.78 11.60 -11.63
CA TRP A 158 -2.56 12.08 -13.00
C TRP A 158 -1.49 11.23 -13.68
N ASN A 159 -1.87 10.55 -14.77
CA ASN A 159 -0.97 9.75 -15.59
C ASN A 159 -0.43 10.60 -16.75
N ASP A 160 0.88 10.85 -16.74
CA ASP A 160 1.54 11.71 -17.72
C ASP A 160 1.55 11.10 -19.12
N GLN A 161 1.69 9.79 -19.24
CA GLN A 161 1.67 9.10 -20.54
C GLN A 161 0.29 9.13 -21.19
N LEU A 162 -0.77 8.98 -20.39
CA LEU A 162 -2.15 8.99 -20.88
C LEU A 162 -2.75 10.39 -20.93
N GLN A 163 -2.07 11.41 -20.40
CA GLN A 163 -2.52 12.79 -20.27
C GLN A 163 -3.93 12.92 -19.64
N ARG A 164 -4.22 12.05 -18.68
CA ARG A 164 -5.50 12.01 -17.96
C ARG A 164 -5.34 11.41 -16.57
N GLU A 165 -6.37 11.54 -15.77
CA GLU A 165 -6.46 10.84 -14.51
C GLU A 165 -6.60 9.32 -14.74
N ALA A 166 -5.70 8.55 -14.13
CA ALA A 166 -5.81 7.10 -14.03
C ALA A 166 -6.68 6.76 -12.82
N ASN A 167 -7.48 5.70 -12.95
CA ASN A 167 -8.31 5.17 -11.88
C ASN A 167 -8.36 3.63 -12.01
N PHE A 168 -8.27 2.93 -10.89
CA PHE A 168 -8.12 1.47 -10.87
C PHE A 168 -9.27 0.84 -10.10
N LYS A 169 -9.98 -0.07 -10.77
CA LYS A 169 -11.04 -0.88 -10.16
C LYS A 169 -10.54 -2.26 -9.71
N SER A 170 -9.38 -2.70 -10.23
CA SER A 170 -8.77 -4.00 -9.92
C SER A 170 -8.04 -4.02 -8.56
N VAL A 171 -8.03 -2.90 -7.82
CA VAL A 171 -7.52 -2.84 -6.45
C VAL A 171 -8.54 -2.10 -5.60
N GLN A 172 -9.12 -2.78 -4.63
CA GLN A 172 -10.14 -2.22 -3.75
C GLN A 172 -9.71 -2.33 -2.29
N GLN A 173 -10.02 -1.30 -1.51
CA GLN A 173 -9.92 -1.37 -0.07
C GLN A 173 -11.29 -1.55 0.55
N ILE A 174 -11.41 -2.60 1.37
CA ILE A 174 -12.60 -2.92 2.14
C ILE A 174 -12.20 -3.05 3.60
N SER A 175 -12.81 -2.24 4.45
CA SER A 175 -12.44 -2.12 5.87
C SER A 175 -10.96 -1.80 6.04
N ASP A 176 -10.19 -2.67 6.69
CA ASP A 176 -8.76 -2.53 6.97
C ASP A 176 -7.85 -3.27 5.98
N ARG A 177 -8.40 -3.80 4.87
CA ARG A 177 -7.70 -4.69 3.93
C ARG A 177 -7.77 -4.18 2.51
N ALA A 178 -6.75 -4.49 1.73
CA ALA A 178 -6.75 -4.31 0.30
C ALA A 178 -6.95 -5.66 -0.41
N PHE A 179 -7.66 -5.62 -1.53
CA PHE A 179 -7.92 -6.77 -2.38
C PHE A 179 -7.49 -6.47 -3.81
N PHE A 180 -6.79 -7.41 -4.43
CA PHE A 180 -6.33 -7.34 -5.80
C PHE A 180 -7.14 -8.30 -6.65
N HIS A 181 -7.76 -7.79 -7.73
CA HIS A 181 -8.48 -8.61 -8.69
C HIS A 181 -7.50 -9.28 -9.65
N ARG A 182 -7.60 -10.62 -9.78
CA ARG A 182 -6.78 -11.43 -10.69
C ARG A 182 -7.64 -12.53 -11.29
N GLY A 183 -7.84 -12.51 -12.61
CA GLY A 183 -8.81 -13.37 -13.27
C GLY A 183 -10.19 -13.12 -12.68
N ASP A 184 -10.84 -14.18 -12.22
CA ASP A 184 -12.18 -14.14 -11.60
C ASP A 184 -12.12 -14.04 -10.06
N ARG A 185 -10.95 -13.73 -9.48
CA ARG A 185 -10.71 -13.83 -8.05
C ARG A 185 -10.20 -12.53 -7.45
N TRP A 186 -10.66 -12.22 -6.25
CA TRP A 186 -10.11 -11.18 -5.38
C TRP A 186 -9.16 -11.79 -4.36
N ILE A 187 -7.93 -11.30 -4.29
CA ILE A 187 -6.88 -11.80 -3.40
C ILE A 187 -6.60 -10.75 -2.31
N ASP A 188 -6.74 -11.16 -1.05
CA ASP A 188 -6.37 -10.33 0.12
C ASP A 188 -4.87 -10.01 0.08
N SER A 189 -4.53 -8.75 0.24
CA SER A 189 -3.14 -8.28 0.28
C SER A 189 -2.27 -8.97 1.34
N ARG A 190 -2.86 -9.50 2.38
CA ARG A 190 -2.15 -10.26 3.43
C ARG A 190 -1.65 -11.62 2.95
N LEU A 191 -2.24 -12.17 1.89
CA LEU A 191 -1.78 -13.40 1.24
C LEU A 191 -0.61 -13.16 0.28
N VAL A 192 -0.32 -11.90 -0.04
CA VAL A 192 0.74 -11.47 -0.97
C VAL A 192 2.08 -11.26 -0.26
N SER A 193 2.28 -11.77 0.91
CA SER A 193 3.50 -11.54 1.69
C SER A 193 4.60 -12.57 1.40
N ASN A 194 5.84 -12.07 1.29
CA ASN A 194 7.02 -12.81 0.82
C ASN A 194 7.50 -14.00 1.66
N ASN A 195 7.02 -14.20 2.88
CA ASN A 195 7.63 -15.17 3.79
C ASN A 195 6.63 -15.89 4.70
N ILE A 196 5.34 -15.85 4.40
CA ILE A 196 4.35 -16.51 5.25
C ILE A 196 3.90 -17.78 4.55
N THR A 197 4.21 -18.93 5.14
CA THR A 197 3.60 -20.20 4.76
C THR A 197 2.23 -20.27 5.44
N PHE A 198 1.18 -20.15 4.66
CA PHE A 198 -0.18 -20.27 5.17
C PHE A 198 -0.54 -21.74 5.35
N ALA A 199 -1.48 -22.01 6.27
CA ALA A 199 -2.13 -23.30 6.36
C ALA A 199 -2.77 -23.70 5.00
N PRO A 200 -3.04 -24.97 4.75
CA PRO A 200 -3.75 -25.40 3.54
C PRO A 200 -5.03 -24.58 3.34
N MET A 201 -5.30 -24.21 2.09
CA MET A 201 -6.47 -23.42 1.72
C MET A 201 -7.76 -24.18 2.03
N THR A 202 -8.67 -23.55 2.77
CA THR A 202 -10.02 -24.04 3.03
C THR A 202 -10.96 -23.44 2.00
N VAL A 203 -11.64 -24.29 1.24
CA VAL A 203 -12.64 -23.86 0.25
C VAL A 203 -14.02 -23.84 0.89
N ILE A 204 -14.68 -22.69 0.82
CA ILE A 204 -16.03 -22.45 1.35
C ILE A 204 -16.94 -22.07 0.17
N LYS A 205 -18.02 -22.81 -0.03
CA LYS A 205 -19.00 -22.49 -1.06
C LYS A 205 -19.93 -21.37 -0.57
N PHE A 206 -20.14 -20.35 -1.40
CA PHE A 206 -21.10 -19.29 -1.12
C PHE A 206 -22.50 -19.86 -0.80
N GLY A 207 -23.13 -19.35 0.26
CA GLY A 207 -24.44 -19.81 0.71
C GLY A 207 -24.46 -21.11 1.54
N SER A 208 -23.30 -21.78 1.74
CA SER A 208 -23.22 -22.95 2.64
C SER A 208 -23.26 -22.56 4.11
N ASP A 209 -23.45 -23.54 5.00
CA ASP A 209 -23.40 -23.30 6.46
C ASP A 209 -22.04 -22.75 6.90
N ASP A 210 -20.94 -23.23 6.32
CA ASP A 210 -19.59 -22.71 6.58
C ASP A 210 -19.46 -21.23 6.16
N HIS A 211 -20.11 -20.84 5.05
CA HIS A 211 -20.14 -19.45 4.61
C HIS A 211 -20.94 -18.58 5.61
N LEU A 212 -22.05 -19.07 6.16
CA LEU A 212 -22.84 -18.35 7.16
C LEU A 212 -22.03 -18.18 8.46
N HIS A 213 -21.31 -19.20 8.90
CA HIS A 213 -20.41 -19.10 10.05
C HIS A 213 -19.30 -18.07 9.83
N LEU A 214 -18.65 -18.10 8.65
CA LEU A 214 -17.64 -17.10 8.30
C LEU A 214 -18.22 -15.68 8.27
N LEU A 215 -19.44 -15.51 7.75
CA LEU A 215 -20.15 -14.24 7.74
C LEU A 215 -20.37 -13.70 9.17
N GLU A 216 -20.80 -14.57 10.11
CA GLU A 216 -20.97 -14.19 11.50
C GLU A 216 -19.67 -13.75 12.17
N GLU A 217 -18.54 -14.44 11.87
CA GLU A 217 -17.21 -14.06 12.33
C GLU A 217 -16.81 -12.68 11.77
N LEU A 218 -16.98 -12.46 10.46
CA LEU A 218 -16.68 -11.20 9.81
C LEU A 218 -17.57 -10.03 10.30
N ILE A 219 -18.84 -10.29 10.65
CA ILE A 219 -19.73 -9.27 11.24
C ILE A 219 -19.22 -8.84 12.61
N ARG A 220 -18.80 -9.79 13.47
CA ARG A 220 -18.21 -9.47 14.79
C ARG A 220 -16.98 -8.58 14.65
N GLU A 221 -16.19 -8.79 13.62
CA GLU A 221 -15.00 -8.00 13.32
C GLU A 221 -15.28 -6.72 12.49
N ARG A 222 -16.51 -6.50 12.07
CA ARG A 222 -16.91 -5.39 11.16
C ARG A 222 -16.22 -5.45 9.80
N ARG A 223 -15.96 -6.65 9.30
CA ARG A 223 -15.28 -6.94 8.02
C ARG A 223 -16.18 -7.58 6.96
N GLN A 224 -17.47 -7.73 7.24
CA GLN A 224 -18.45 -8.36 6.33
C GLN A 224 -18.52 -7.71 4.93
N GLY A 225 -18.06 -6.46 4.79
CA GLY A 225 -17.98 -5.78 3.50
C GLY A 225 -17.12 -6.52 2.46
N VAL A 226 -16.23 -7.42 2.86
CA VAL A 226 -15.43 -8.25 1.94
C VAL A 226 -16.33 -9.12 1.07
N LEU A 227 -17.44 -9.61 1.60
CA LEU A 227 -18.39 -10.45 0.87
C LEU A 227 -19.22 -9.69 -0.18
N SER A 228 -19.04 -8.38 -0.33
CA SER A 228 -19.61 -7.58 -1.42
C SER A 228 -18.80 -7.63 -2.72
N LEU A 229 -17.61 -8.23 -2.69
CA LEU A 229 -16.79 -8.44 -3.89
C LEU A 229 -17.47 -9.49 -4.78
N GLN A 230 -17.49 -9.23 -6.08
CA GLN A 230 -18.08 -10.14 -7.08
C GLN A 230 -17.00 -11.09 -7.60
N GLY A 231 -17.32 -12.38 -7.69
CA GLY A 231 -16.42 -13.46 -8.04
C GLY A 231 -15.85 -14.18 -6.82
N ASP A 232 -14.85 -15.01 -7.04
CA ASP A 232 -14.19 -15.74 -5.96
C ASP A 232 -13.40 -14.81 -5.05
N ILE A 233 -13.35 -15.13 -3.74
CA ILE A 233 -12.68 -14.30 -2.75
C ILE A 233 -11.68 -15.15 -1.97
N GLU A 234 -10.41 -14.81 -2.08
CA GLU A 234 -9.31 -15.46 -1.36
C GLU A 234 -8.83 -14.51 -0.25
N LEU A 235 -8.99 -14.92 1.01
CA LEU A 235 -8.70 -14.08 2.15
C LEU A 235 -7.98 -14.81 3.28
N LEU A 236 -7.24 -14.06 4.07
CA LEU A 236 -6.65 -14.51 5.32
C LEU A 236 -7.58 -14.13 6.49
N HIS A 237 -8.17 -15.12 7.17
CA HIS A 237 -9.04 -14.90 8.30
C HIS A 237 -8.59 -15.72 9.50
N GLU A 238 -8.24 -15.06 10.62
CA GLU A 238 -7.71 -15.68 11.85
C GLU A 238 -6.56 -16.68 11.61
N GLY A 239 -5.64 -16.34 10.69
CA GLY A 239 -4.53 -17.20 10.28
C GLY A 239 -4.93 -18.34 9.34
N ARG A 240 -6.21 -18.48 8.99
CA ARG A 240 -6.72 -19.47 8.02
C ARG A 240 -6.72 -18.86 6.61
N HIS A 241 -6.19 -19.60 5.64
CA HIS A 241 -6.29 -19.25 4.22
C HIS A 241 -7.62 -19.78 3.68
N VAL A 242 -8.54 -18.90 3.33
CA VAL A 242 -9.91 -19.22 2.93
C VAL A 242 -10.14 -18.77 1.49
N LEU A 243 -10.72 -19.66 0.68
CA LEU A 243 -11.25 -19.36 -0.64
C LEU A 243 -12.78 -19.49 -0.60
N ILE A 244 -13.49 -18.42 -0.83
CA ILE A 244 -14.94 -18.42 -1.02
C ILE A 244 -15.20 -18.54 -2.52
N THR A 245 -15.89 -19.60 -2.94
CA THR A 245 -16.24 -19.83 -4.35
C THR A 245 -17.67 -19.41 -4.62
N ASN A 246 -17.87 -18.65 -5.69
CA ASN A 246 -19.17 -18.27 -6.22
C ASN A 246 -19.47 -19.12 -7.46
N ASP A 247 -19.92 -20.37 -7.26
CA ASP A 247 -20.18 -21.33 -8.36
C ASP A 247 -21.40 -21.01 -9.26
N ASP A 248 -22.02 -19.82 -9.12
CA ASP A 248 -23.26 -19.47 -9.80
C ASP A 248 -23.17 -18.12 -10.57
N CYS A 249 -22.10 -17.89 -11.38
CA CYS A 249 -22.13 -16.83 -12.37
C CYS A 249 -21.68 -17.32 -13.74
#